data_c2f025d6d2d82ba2b938c04c70c83419
#
_entry.id   c2f025d6d2d82ba2b938c04c70c83419
#
_cell.length_a   1.000
_cell.length_b   1.000
_cell.length_c   1.000
_cell.angle_alpha   90.00
_cell.angle_beta   90.00
_cell.angle_gamma   90.00
#
_symmetry.space_group_name_H-M   'P 1'
#
loop_
_entity.id
_entity.type
_entity.pdbx_description
1 polymer ?
#
loop_
_entity_poly.entity_id
_entity_poly.type
_entity_poly.pdbx_seq_one_letter_code
_entity_poly.pdbx_strand_id
1 'polypeptide(L)'
;MGSSIKLERHDTTTVITLDRPDVLNAIDVELRETLITLLTELNKDDAVRAVVLTGAGDRAFCSGQDLDEISRYTANDIDSWLTRQHAMYAAVRDLDKPCIVAFNGVAAGAGFQIALCADLRVGYPEMKLGQPEIKAGLASIVGSYLMTMHLGLSKNIELSLTGELISGQVAHEIGILNHLVPRAEVMNKSLALAAAMSKLGPTAMRLTKQRFRKLTQPGFDDVLEEAKIAQKEAYASGEPQEAIRKFLEARKSRRD
;
A
#
# COMPACT_ATOMS: atom_id res chain seq x y z
N MET A 1 -22.82 -9.36 -5.39
CA MET A 1 -21.59 -8.59 -5.68
C MET A 1 -20.42 -9.46 -5.26
N GLY A 2 -19.40 -9.65 -6.09
CA GLY A 2 -18.21 -10.41 -5.71
C GLY A 2 -17.43 -9.67 -4.61
N SER A 3 -16.76 -10.42 -3.75
CA SER A 3 -15.88 -9.84 -2.71
C SER A 3 -14.77 -9.02 -3.36
N SER A 4 -14.47 -7.83 -2.85
CA SER A 4 -13.35 -6.98 -3.30
C SER A 4 -11.96 -7.56 -2.99
N ILE A 5 -11.90 -8.71 -2.30
CA ILE A 5 -10.68 -9.44 -1.94
C ILE A 5 -10.92 -10.95 -2.14
N LYS A 6 -9.90 -11.63 -2.70
CA LYS A 6 -9.83 -13.10 -2.78
C LYS A 6 -8.77 -13.63 -1.85
N LEU A 7 -9.03 -14.81 -1.27
CA LEU A 7 -8.09 -15.54 -0.42
C LEU A 7 -7.76 -16.87 -1.06
N GLU A 8 -6.49 -17.20 -1.08
CA GLU A 8 -5.98 -18.51 -1.48
C GLU A 8 -4.98 -19.01 -0.44
N ARG A 9 -5.05 -20.30 -0.10
CA ARG A 9 -4.16 -20.89 0.89
C ARG A 9 -3.15 -21.82 0.22
N HIS A 10 -1.88 -21.57 0.52
CA HIS A 10 -0.73 -22.41 0.12
C HIS A 10 -0.05 -22.91 1.40
N ASP A 11 -0.38 -24.11 1.84
CA ASP A 11 0.05 -24.69 3.12
C ASP A 11 -0.26 -23.74 4.30
N THR A 12 0.77 -23.18 4.92
CA THR A 12 0.67 -22.21 6.03
C THR A 12 0.73 -20.75 5.58
N THR A 13 0.79 -20.47 4.28
CA THR A 13 0.79 -19.14 3.71
C THR A 13 -0.59 -18.79 3.16
N THR A 14 -1.13 -17.62 3.48
CA THR A 14 -2.35 -17.09 2.86
C THR A 14 -1.98 -15.99 1.87
N VAL A 15 -2.44 -16.13 0.63
CA VAL A 15 -2.37 -15.09 -0.39
C VAL A 15 -3.66 -14.27 -0.34
N ILE A 16 -3.52 -12.96 -0.16
CA ILE A 16 -4.59 -11.97 -0.23
C ILE A 16 -4.47 -11.26 -1.57
N THR A 17 -5.49 -11.37 -2.41
CA THR A 17 -5.55 -10.69 -3.70
C THR A 17 -6.57 -9.57 -3.65
N LEU A 18 -6.14 -8.31 -3.84
CA LEU A 18 -7.03 -7.16 -4.03
C LEU A 18 -7.74 -7.36 -5.38
N ASP A 19 -9.07 -7.48 -5.40
CA ASP A 19 -9.82 -7.97 -6.56
C ASP A 19 -10.83 -6.94 -7.10
N ARG A 20 -10.29 -5.82 -7.59
CA ARG A 20 -11.01 -4.78 -8.32
C ARG A 20 -10.26 -4.39 -9.61
N PRO A 21 -9.95 -5.36 -10.52
CA PRO A 21 -9.05 -5.13 -11.65
C PRO A 21 -9.55 -4.06 -12.64
N ASP A 22 -10.85 -3.86 -12.76
CA ASP A 22 -11.47 -2.86 -13.65
C ASP A 22 -11.12 -1.41 -13.26
N VAL A 23 -10.86 -1.19 -11.98
CA VAL A 23 -10.43 0.10 -11.41
C VAL A 23 -8.99 0.04 -10.88
N LEU A 24 -8.16 -0.87 -11.42
CA LEU A 24 -6.75 -1.03 -11.06
C LEU A 24 -6.53 -1.32 -9.56
N ASN A 25 -7.43 -2.09 -8.96
CA ASN A 25 -7.44 -2.46 -7.55
C ASN A 25 -7.41 -1.24 -6.61
N ALA A 26 -8.08 -0.14 -7.01
CA ALA A 26 -8.21 1.06 -6.20
C ALA A 26 -8.95 0.77 -4.88
N ILE A 27 -8.56 1.45 -3.82
CA ILE A 27 -9.05 1.26 -2.45
C ILE A 27 -10.28 2.14 -2.24
N ASP A 28 -11.43 1.49 -2.12
CA ASP A 28 -12.67 2.09 -1.61
C ASP A 28 -12.92 1.68 -0.15
N VAL A 29 -14.06 2.12 0.41
CA VAL A 29 -14.46 1.77 1.78
C VAL A 29 -14.54 0.26 1.98
N GLU A 30 -15.17 -0.47 1.05
CA GLU A 30 -15.38 -1.92 1.17
C GLU A 30 -14.04 -2.67 1.21
N LEU A 31 -13.14 -2.40 0.26
CA LEU A 31 -11.83 -3.05 0.20
C LEU A 31 -11.01 -2.73 1.45
N ARG A 32 -11.00 -1.47 1.89
CA ARG A 32 -10.28 -1.02 3.08
C ARG A 32 -10.75 -1.76 4.34
N GLU A 33 -12.05 -1.78 4.61
CA GLU A 33 -12.61 -2.42 5.80
C GLU A 33 -12.43 -3.94 5.77
N THR A 34 -12.63 -4.55 4.60
CA THR A 34 -12.41 -5.99 4.41
C THR A 34 -10.95 -6.36 4.66
N LEU A 35 -10.00 -5.57 4.13
CA LEU A 35 -8.56 -5.84 4.34
C LEU A 35 -8.17 -5.73 5.81
N ILE A 36 -8.65 -4.71 6.55
CA ILE A 36 -8.41 -4.55 7.98
C ILE A 36 -8.92 -5.78 8.75
N THR A 37 -10.15 -6.19 8.48
CA THR A 37 -10.79 -7.33 9.14
C THR A 37 -10.00 -8.62 8.89
N LEU A 38 -9.71 -8.91 7.63
CA LEU A 38 -8.98 -10.13 7.23
C LEU A 38 -7.56 -10.19 7.83
N LEU A 39 -6.81 -9.11 7.79
CA LEU A 39 -5.47 -9.08 8.39
C LEU A 39 -5.52 -9.30 9.90
N THR A 40 -6.53 -8.74 10.57
CA THR A 40 -6.75 -8.93 12.01
C THR A 40 -7.08 -10.38 12.34
N GLU A 41 -7.93 -11.03 11.54
CA GLU A 41 -8.30 -12.45 11.70
C GLU A 41 -7.11 -13.37 11.41
N LEU A 42 -6.40 -13.17 10.30
CA LEU A 42 -5.24 -13.95 9.92
C LEU A 42 -4.10 -13.81 10.94
N ASN A 43 -4.00 -12.67 11.61
CA ASN A 43 -3.01 -12.49 12.68
C ASN A 43 -3.28 -13.41 13.89
N LYS A 44 -4.55 -13.74 14.15
CA LYS A 44 -4.98 -14.62 15.25
C LYS A 44 -5.03 -16.11 14.86
N ASP A 45 -5.06 -16.44 13.56
CA ASP A 45 -5.15 -17.83 13.09
C ASP A 45 -3.78 -18.52 13.15
N ASP A 46 -3.57 -19.40 14.13
CA ASP A 46 -2.31 -20.13 14.31
C ASP A 46 -1.94 -21.06 13.13
N ALA A 47 -2.91 -21.41 12.31
CA ALA A 47 -2.66 -22.20 11.09
C ALA A 47 -2.03 -21.36 9.96
N VAL A 48 -2.09 -20.01 10.04
CA VAL A 48 -1.41 -19.09 9.13
C VAL A 48 -0.06 -18.70 9.71
N ARG A 49 0.99 -18.83 8.90
CA ARG A 49 2.37 -18.53 9.32
C ARG A 49 3.00 -17.41 8.49
N ALA A 50 2.44 -17.09 7.34
CA ALA A 50 2.87 -15.98 6.50
C ALA A 50 1.71 -15.48 5.64
N VAL A 51 1.79 -14.22 5.20
CA VAL A 51 0.83 -13.57 4.30
C VAL A 51 1.56 -13.04 3.07
N VAL A 52 0.95 -13.23 1.90
CA VAL A 52 1.37 -12.60 0.65
C VAL A 52 0.25 -11.69 0.16
N LEU A 53 0.56 -10.41 -0.10
CA LEU A 53 -0.38 -9.46 -0.69
C LEU A 53 -0.09 -9.28 -2.18
N THR A 54 -1.11 -9.34 -3.03
CA THR A 54 -1.02 -9.08 -4.47
C THR A 54 -2.29 -8.41 -5.01
N GLY A 55 -2.29 -8.02 -6.27
CA GLY A 55 -3.48 -7.49 -6.97
C GLY A 55 -4.01 -8.48 -8.01
N ALA A 56 -5.30 -8.40 -8.30
CA ALA A 56 -5.91 -9.14 -9.41
C ALA A 56 -5.53 -8.53 -10.76
N GLY A 57 -5.49 -9.37 -11.79
CA GLY A 57 -5.11 -8.98 -13.14
C GLY A 57 -3.61 -8.76 -13.30
N ASP A 58 -3.26 -8.07 -14.39
CA ASP A 58 -1.86 -7.90 -14.81
C ASP A 58 -1.41 -6.43 -14.87
N ARG A 59 -2.30 -5.47 -14.57
CA ARG A 59 -2.03 -4.04 -14.75
C ARG A 59 -1.56 -3.34 -13.49
N ALA A 60 -2.11 -3.69 -12.34
CA ALA A 60 -1.80 -3.01 -11.08
C ALA A 60 -1.83 -3.95 -9.87
N PHE A 61 -0.93 -3.74 -8.96
CA PHE A 61 -1.09 -4.17 -7.58
C PHE A 61 -2.23 -3.36 -6.93
N CYS A 62 -2.07 -2.04 -6.91
CA CYS A 62 -3.09 -1.11 -6.42
C CYS A 62 -2.74 0.32 -6.87
N SER A 63 -3.68 1.02 -7.50
CA SER A 63 -3.48 2.39 -8.00
C SER A 63 -3.67 3.49 -6.96
N GLY A 64 -3.96 3.14 -5.71
CA GLY A 64 -4.21 4.09 -4.62
C GLY A 64 -5.67 4.19 -4.24
N GLN A 65 -6.07 5.36 -3.72
CA GLN A 65 -7.46 5.62 -3.34
C GLN A 65 -8.39 5.63 -4.56
N ASP A 66 -9.62 5.17 -4.36
CA ASP A 66 -10.66 5.29 -5.36
C ASP A 66 -11.04 6.76 -5.55
N LEU A 67 -10.70 7.31 -6.74
CA LEU A 67 -10.91 8.74 -7.01
C LEU A 67 -12.39 9.10 -7.09
N ASP A 68 -13.27 8.18 -7.47
CA ASP A 68 -14.71 8.41 -7.45
C ASP A 68 -15.24 8.53 -6.01
N GLU A 69 -14.60 7.84 -5.04
CA GLU A 69 -14.90 7.98 -3.61
C GLU A 69 -14.43 9.34 -3.08
N ILE A 70 -13.12 9.61 -3.20
CA ILE A 70 -12.52 10.81 -2.57
C ILE A 70 -12.93 12.12 -3.24
N SER A 71 -13.42 12.09 -4.49
CA SER A 71 -13.97 13.28 -5.16
C SER A 71 -15.20 13.87 -4.46
N ARG A 72 -15.87 13.07 -3.63
CA ARG A 72 -17.07 13.46 -2.88
C ARG A 72 -16.74 13.98 -1.48
N TYR A 73 -15.49 13.86 -1.04
CA TYR A 73 -15.09 14.26 0.30
C TYR A 73 -14.97 15.77 0.43
N THR A 74 -15.31 16.25 1.62
CA THR A 74 -15.14 17.61 2.09
C THR A 74 -14.13 17.64 3.24
N ALA A 75 -13.76 18.83 3.71
CA ALA A 75 -12.91 18.96 4.89
C ALA A 75 -13.45 18.24 6.13
N ASN A 76 -14.78 18.05 6.23
CA ASN A 76 -15.42 17.36 7.36
C ASN A 76 -15.21 15.83 7.33
N ASP A 77 -14.92 15.27 6.17
CA ASP A 77 -14.74 13.82 5.99
C ASP A 77 -13.29 13.38 6.26
N ILE A 78 -12.34 14.31 6.29
CA ILE A 78 -10.90 14.05 6.34
C ILE A 78 -10.50 13.25 7.58
N ASP A 79 -11.01 13.60 8.76
CA ASP A 79 -10.62 12.92 10.01
C ASP A 79 -11.02 11.44 9.99
N SER A 80 -12.25 11.14 9.59
CA SER A 80 -12.75 9.78 9.53
C SER A 80 -12.03 8.97 8.44
N TRP A 81 -11.87 9.55 7.25
CA TRP A 81 -11.17 8.91 6.14
C TRP A 81 -9.72 8.55 6.51
N LEU A 82 -8.93 9.52 6.98
CA LEU A 82 -7.52 9.29 7.29
C LEU A 82 -7.34 8.35 8.48
N THR A 83 -8.23 8.41 9.49
CA THR A 83 -8.20 7.46 10.61
C THR A 83 -8.41 6.03 10.12
N ARG A 84 -9.38 5.78 9.23
CA ARG A 84 -9.61 4.45 8.66
C ARG A 84 -8.49 4.00 7.72
N GLN A 85 -7.93 4.93 6.95
CA GLN A 85 -6.78 4.63 6.10
C GLN A 85 -5.53 4.27 6.91
N HIS A 86 -5.25 5.02 7.96
CA HIS A 86 -4.16 4.72 8.89
C HIS A 86 -4.35 3.36 9.57
N ALA A 87 -5.59 3.02 9.97
CA ALA A 87 -5.92 1.69 10.52
C ALA A 87 -5.63 0.56 9.52
N MET A 88 -5.83 0.77 8.22
CA MET A 88 -5.46 -0.20 7.18
C MET A 88 -3.94 -0.40 7.11
N TYR A 89 -3.15 0.68 7.16
CA TYR A 89 -1.69 0.58 7.21
C TYR A 89 -1.21 -0.10 8.50
N ALA A 90 -1.83 0.25 9.63
CA ALA A 90 -1.57 -0.41 10.91
C ALA A 90 -1.84 -1.92 10.83
N ALA A 91 -2.95 -2.34 10.22
CA ALA A 91 -3.27 -3.76 10.08
C ALA A 91 -2.19 -4.56 9.33
N VAL A 92 -1.53 -3.97 8.32
CA VAL A 92 -0.39 -4.60 7.64
C VAL A 92 0.85 -4.62 8.52
N ARG A 93 1.21 -3.48 9.17
CA ARG A 93 2.37 -3.37 10.05
C ARG A 93 2.27 -4.27 11.28
N ASP A 94 1.06 -4.42 11.81
CA ASP A 94 0.80 -5.08 13.08
C ASP A 94 0.67 -6.60 12.97
N LEU A 95 0.77 -7.16 11.76
CA LEU A 95 0.92 -8.59 11.61
C LEU A 95 2.14 -9.09 12.37
N ASP A 96 1.95 -10.06 13.25
CA ASP A 96 3.03 -10.76 13.95
C ASP A 96 3.71 -11.84 13.07
N LYS A 97 3.19 -12.02 11.85
CA LYS A 97 3.61 -12.98 10.82
C LYS A 97 4.27 -12.26 9.66
N PRO A 98 5.22 -12.88 8.94
CA PRO A 98 5.79 -12.31 7.72
C PRO A 98 4.70 -11.88 6.74
N CYS A 99 4.83 -10.66 6.21
CA CYS A 99 4.00 -10.09 5.16
C CYS A 99 4.86 -9.71 3.96
N ILE A 100 4.58 -10.31 2.80
CA ILE A 100 5.34 -10.10 1.56
C ILE A 100 4.39 -9.51 0.52
N VAL A 101 4.79 -8.42 -0.14
CA VAL A 101 4.08 -7.91 -1.31
C VAL A 101 4.67 -8.51 -2.58
N ALA A 102 3.82 -9.15 -3.38
CA ALA A 102 4.09 -9.66 -4.71
C ALA A 102 3.50 -8.69 -5.74
N PHE A 103 4.32 -7.84 -6.36
CA PHE A 103 3.84 -6.85 -7.31
C PHE A 103 3.51 -7.49 -8.66
N ASN A 104 2.25 -7.43 -9.06
CA ASN A 104 1.76 -7.85 -10.37
C ASN A 104 1.64 -6.70 -11.39
N GLY A 105 1.80 -5.45 -10.96
CA GLY A 105 1.69 -4.26 -11.77
C GLY A 105 1.98 -2.97 -11.01
N VAL A 106 1.39 -1.86 -11.45
CA VAL A 106 1.56 -0.53 -10.84
C VAL A 106 1.18 -0.51 -9.38
N ALA A 107 1.97 0.19 -8.57
CA ALA A 107 1.64 0.51 -7.17
C ALA A 107 1.80 2.02 -6.95
N ALA A 108 0.70 2.72 -6.72
CA ALA A 108 0.72 4.18 -6.57
C ALA A 108 -0.05 4.64 -5.33
N GLY A 109 0.38 5.76 -4.74
CA GLY A 109 -0.30 6.38 -3.61
C GLY A 109 -0.54 5.41 -2.47
N ALA A 110 -1.77 5.30 -1.99
CA ALA A 110 -2.14 4.39 -0.90
C ALA A 110 -1.78 2.91 -1.17
N GLY A 111 -1.78 2.47 -2.44
CA GLY A 111 -1.34 1.12 -2.81
C GLY A 111 0.17 0.92 -2.58
N PHE A 112 0.98 1.93 -2.94
CA PHE A 112 2.39 1.91 -2.63
C PHE A 112 2.64 2.02 -1.11
N GLN A 113 1.85 2.82 -0.39
CA GLN A 113 1.93 2.94 1.07
C GLN A 113 1.64 1.62 1.79
N ILE A 114 0.63 0.85 1.35
CA ILE A 114 0.40 -0.53 1.86
C ILE A 114 1.64 -1.38 1.68
N ALA A 115 2.26 -1.32 0.51
CA ALA A 115 3.46 -2.11 0.23
C ALA A 115 4.66 -1.71 1.10
N LEU A 116 4.82 -0.42 1.42
CA LEU A 116 5.85 0.05 2.36
C LEU A 116 5.61 -0.42 3.80
N CYS A 117 4.37 -0.72 4.18
CA CYS A 117 4.02 -1.26 5.49
C CYS A 117 4.32 -2.76 5.63
N ALA A 118 4.50 -3.50 4.53
CA ALA A 118 4.84 -4.92 4.54
C ALA A 118 6.34 -5.14 4.85
N ASP A 119 6.71 -6.37 5.25
CA ASP A 119 8.10 -6.70 5.58
C ASP A 119 9.00 -6.76 4.34
N LEU A 120 8.55 -7.46 3.30
CA LEU A 120 9.30 -7.64 2.06
C LEU A 120 8.46 -7.28 0.83
N ARG A 121 9.15 -6.83 -0.21
CA ARG A 121 8.57 -6.45 -1.51
C ARG A 121 9.33 -7.13 -2.63
N VAL A 122 8.61 -7.89 -3.45
CA VAL A 122 9.14 -8.58 -4.64
C VAL A 122 8.52 -7.94 -5.88
N GLY A 123 9.35 -7.47 -6.79
CA GLY A 123 8.90 -6.81 -8.01
C GLY A 123 9.73 -7.20 -9.23
N TYR A 124 9.48 -6.53 -10.35
CA TYR A 124 10.15 -6.75 -11.62
C TYR A 124 10.59 -5.41 -12.25
N PRO A 125 11.59 -5.40 -13.16
CA PRO A 125 12.24 -4.16 -13.61
C PRO A 125 11.29 -3.11 -14.19
N GLU A 126 10.30 -3.51 -14.99
CA GLU A 126 9.44 -2.62 -15.78
C GLU A 126 8.25 -2.05 -15.00
N MET A 127 7.92 -2.60 -13.83
CA MET A 127 6.81 -2.08 -13.01
C MET A 127 7.01 -0.62 -12.64
N LYS A 128 5.92 0.06 -12.30
CA LYS A 128 5.96 1.46 -11.84
C LYS A 128 5.40 1.57 -10.43
N LEU A 129 6.06 2.36 -9.59
CA LEU A 129 5.60 2.60 -8.22
C LEU A 129 6.00 4.01 -7.73
N GLY A 130 5.25 4.56 -6.79
CA GLY A 130 5.55 5.88 -6.22
C GLY A 130 4.37 6.60 -5.57
N GLN A 131 4.59 7.89 -5.29
CA GLN A 131 3.70 8.76 -4.54
C GLN A 131 3.22 9.95 -5.40
N PRO A 132 2.19 9.76 -6.26
CA PRO A 132 1.73 10.81 -7.16
C PRO A 132 0.74 11.79 -6.51
N GLU A 133 0.52 11.77 -5.21
CA GLU A 133 -0.49 12.53 -4.47
C GLU A 133 -0.41 14.03 -4.78
N ILE A 134 0.77 14.60 -4.89
CA ILE A 134 0.97 16.02 -5.19
C ILE A 134 0.36 16.42 -6.54
N LYS A 135 0.34 15.50 -7.52
CA LYS A 135 -0.31 15.73 -8.84
C LYS A 135 -1.83 15.73 -8.75
N ALA A 136 -2.38 15.21 -7.66
CA ALA A 136 -3.80 15.26 -7.34
C ALA A 136 -4.16 16.37 -6.33
N GLY A 137 -3.24 17.30 -6.06
CA GLY A 137 -3.44 18.37 -5.08
C GLY A 137 -3.48 17.88 -3.63
N LEU A 138 -3.02 16.65 -3.37
CA LEU A 138 -2.99 16.05 -2.03
C LEU A 138 -1.58 16.13 -1.44
N ALA A 139 -1.48 16.48 -0.16
CA ALA A 139 -0.21 16.47 0.55
C ALA A 139 0.26 15.04 0.85
N SER A 140 1.49 14.69 0.48
CA SER A 140 2.07 13.37 0.70
C SER A 140 2.68 13.26 2.11
N ILE A 141 1.86 13.32 3.17
CA ILE A 141 2.34 13.30 4.55
C ILE A 141 2.65 11.86 4.99
N VAL A 142 1.66 10.96 4.98
CA VAL A 142 1.84 9.56 5.36
C VAL A 142 2.84 8.86 4.44
N GLY A 143 2.75 9.08 3.13
CA GLY A 143 3.64 8.47 2.15
C GLY A 143 5.09 8.89 2.33
N SER A 144 5.36 10.18 2.57
CA SER A 144 6.72 10.68 2.82
C SER A 144 7.29 10.11 4.12
N TYR A 145 6.48 9.99 5.19
CA TYR A 145 6.91 9.32 6.42
C TYR A 145 7.28 7.85 6.17
N LEU A 146 6.40 7.08 5.51
CA LEU A 146 6.67 5.67 5.22
C LEU A 146 7.93 5.49 4.36
N MET A 147 8.14 6.35 3.35
CA MET A 147 9.36 6.32 2.54
C MET A 147 10.62 6.62 3.35
N THR A 148 10.56 7.45 4.39
CA THR A 148 11.72 7.77 5.25
C THR A 148 12.30 6.54 5.93
N MET A 149 11.49 5.49 6.14
CA MET A 149 11.96 4.23 6.72
C MET A 149 12.74 3.34 5.72
N HIS A 150 12.67 3.66 4.43
CA HIS A 150 13.28 2.87 3.35
C HIS A 150 14.32 3.63 2.56
N LEU A 151 14.24 4.97 2.52
CA LEU A 151 15.05 5.85 1.69
C LEU A 151 15.79 6.91 2.50
N GLY A 152 16.91 7.40 1.96
CA GLY A 152 17.50 8.64 2.43
C GLY A 152 16.61 9.85 2.11
N LEU A 153 16.65 10.87 2.99
CA LEU A 153 15.76 12.04 2.94
C LEU A 153 15.77 12.74 1.57
N SER A 154 16.95 12.89 0.94
CA SER A 154 17.08 13.56 -0.37
C SER A 154 16.25 12.90 -1.47
N LYS A 155 16.31 11.54 -1.57
CA LYS A 155 15.53 10.80 -2.56
C LYS A 155 14.04 10.80 -2.23
N ASN A 156 13.70 10.75 -0.95
CA ASN A 156 12.30 10.87 -0.51
C ASN A 156 11.69 12.23 -0.89
N ILE A 157 12.41 13.33 -0.63
CA ILE A 157 12.00 14.69 -1.02
C ILE A 157 11.78 14.76 -2.55
N GLU A 158 12.73 14.28 -3.35
CA GLU A 158 12.60 14.26 -4.81
C GLU A 158 11.30 13.55 -5.25
N LEU A 159 11.07 12.32 -4.78
CA LEU A 159 9.91 11.53 -5.16
C LEU A 159 8.59 12.15 -4.67
N SER A 160 8.58 12.69 -3.45
CA SER A 160 7.38 13.32 -2.86
C SER A 160 7.01 14.62 -3.56
N LEU A 161 7.98 15.45 -3.93
CA LEU A 161 7.71 16.76 -4.54
C LEU A 161 7.48 16.70 -6.05
N THR A 162 8.05 15.69 -6.74
CA THR A 162 7.81 15.50 -8.18
C THR A 162 6.56 14.66 -8.47
N GLY A 163 6.18 13.78 -7.53
CA GLY A 163 5.11 12.80 -7.74
C GLY A 163 5.39 11.83 -8.89
N GLU A 164 6.67 11.64 -9.26
CA GLU A 164 7.04 10.73 -10.35
C GLU A 164 6.99 9.27 -9.90
N LEU A 165 6.51 8.40 -10.82
CA LEU A 165 6.58 6.96 -10.63
C LEU A 165 7.93 6.44 -11.16
N ILE A 166 8.67 5.78 -10.32
CA ILE A 166 9.94 5.14 -10.68
C ILE A 166 9.73 3.71 -11.20
N SER A 167 10.71 3.19 -11.93
CA SER A 167 10.70 1.78 -12.34
C SER A 167 11.04 0.85 -11.18
N GLY A 168 10.66 -0.44 -11.30
CA GLY A 168 11.08 -1.46 -10.33
C GLY A 168 12.59 -1.61 -10.25
N GLN A 169 13.30 -1.43 -11.38
CA GLN A 169 14.77 -1.42 -11.40
C GLN A 169 15.33 -0.34 -10.47
N VAL A 170 14.89 0.91 -10.63
CA VAL A 170 15.30 2.03 -9.77
C VAL A 170 14.89 1.80 -8.32
N ALA A 171 13.67 1.29 -8.10
CA ALA A 171 13.17 1.00 -6.76
C ALA A 171 14.01 -0.05 -6.02
N HIS A 172 14.56 -1.03 -6.75
CA HIS A 172 15.49 -2.00 -6.19
C HIS A 172 16.85 -1.38 -5.87
N GLU A 173 17.38 -0.58 -6.78
CA GLU A 173 18.68 0.11 -6.59
C GLU A 173 18.69 1.04 -5.37
N ILE A 174 17.57 1.70 -5.08
CA ILE A 174 17.43 2.61 -3.93
C ILE A 174 16.88 1.93 -2.66
N GLY A 175 16.67 0.60 -2.67
CA GLY A 175 16.31 -0.18 -1.48
C GLY A 175 14.81 -0.28 -1.16
N ILE A 176 13.92 0.22 -2.02
CA ILE A 176 12.46 0.03 -1.86
C ILE A 176 12.07 -1.43 -2.10
N LEU A 177 12.54 -2.04 -3.20
CA LEU A 177 12.33 -3.46 -3.48
C LEU A 177 13.43 -4.31 -2.85
N ASN A 178 13.04 -5.35 -2.12
CA ASN A 178 13.97 -6.31 -1.54
C ASN A 178 14.46 -7.32 -2.58
N HIS A 179 13.58 -7.70 -3.53
CA HIS A 179 13.91 -8.66 -4.58
C HIS A 179 13.40 -8.17 -5.93
N LEU A 180 14.26 -8.28 -6.94
CA LEU A 180 13.97 -7.99 -8.34
C LEU A 180 14.11 -9.29 -9.13
N VAL A 181 13.03 -9.72 -9.79
CA VAL A 181 12.98 -10.97 -10.58
C VAL A 181 12.20 -10.71 -11.88
N PRO A 182 12.28 -11.60 -12.89
CA PRO A 182 11.37 -11.52 -14.02
C PRO A 182 9.90 -11.51 -13.59
N ARG A 183 9.05 -10.78 -14.30
CA ARG A 183 7.63 -10.61 -13.94
C ARG A 183 6.91 -11.93 -13.65
N ALA A 184 7.15 -12.96 -14.48
CA ALA A 184 6.53 -14.27 -14.33
C ALA A 184 6.95 -15.01 -13.05
N GLU A 185 8.05 -14.60 -12.42
CA GLU A 185 8.60 -15.24 -11.22
C GLU A 185 8.23 -14.54 -9.91
N VAL A 186 7.59 -13.37 -9.98
CA VAL A 186 7.29 -12.56 -8.78
C VAL A 186 6.48 -13.35 -7.75
N MET A 187 5.39 -14.01 -8.15
CA MET A 187 4.57 -14.79 -7.22
C MET A 187 5.33 -16.00 -6.66
N ASN A 188 6.03 -16.76 -7.52
CA ASN A 188 6.80 -17.93 -7.10
C ASN A 188 7.90 -17.53 -6.09
N LYS A 189 8.61 -16.41 -6.35
CA LYS A 189 9.61 -15.87 -5.42
C LYS A 189 8.98 -15.46 -4.08
N SER A 190 7.83 -14.82 -4.11
CA SER A 190 7.12 -14.38 -2.90
C SER A 190 6.64 -15.55 -2.07
N LEU A 191 6.07 -16.58 -2.68
CA LEU A 191 5.66 -17.82 -2.00
C LEU A 191 6.85 -18.57 -1.43
N ALA A 192 7.97 -18.64 -2.16
CA ALA A 192 9.20 -19.28 -1.67
C ALA A 192 9.76 -18.57 -0.42
N LEU A 193 9.75 -17.23 -0.40
CA LEU A 193 10.14 -16.43 0.76
C LEU A 193 9.19 -16.68 1.94
N ALA A 194 7.88 -16.63 1.70
CA ALA A 194 6.86 -16.92 2.72
C ALA A 194 7.04 -18.30 3.32
N ALA A 195 7.21 -19.34 2.49
CA ALA A 195 7.44 -20.71 2.91
C ALA A 195 8.76 -20.89 3.71
N ALA A 196 9.82 -20.18 3.34
CA ALA A 196 11.08 -20.20 4.08
C ALA A 196 10.92 -19.55 5.47
N MET A 197 10.28 -18.37 5.52
CA MET A 197 10.07 -17.64 6.77
C MET A 197 9.05 -18.33 7.70
N SER A 198 8.05 -19.00 7.16
CA SER A 198 7.05 -19.75 7.95
C SER A 198 7.64 -20.93 8.73
N LYS A 199 8.80 -21.44 8.33
CA LYS A 199 9.53 -22.52 9.03
C LYS A 199 10.32 -22.02 10.25
N LEU A 200 10.51 -20.70 10.36
CA LEU A 200 11.25 -20.11 11.49
C LEU A 200 10.38 -20.06 12.75
N GLY A 201 11.02 -19.90 13.90
CA GLY A 201 10.33 -19.86 15.20
C GLY A 201 9.33 -18.70 15.28
N PRO A 202 8.03 -18.97 15.46
CA PRO A 202 7.00 -17.92 15.44
C PRO A 202 7.20 -16.87 16.53
N THR A 203 7.65 -17.27 17.70
CA THR A 203 7.89 -16.34 18.81
C THR A 203 9.03 -15.38 18.49
N ALA A 204 10.14 -15.86 17.94
CA ALA A 204 11.26 -15.01 17.53
C ALA A 204 10.84 -14.06 16.41
N MET A 205 10.08 -14.54 15.42
CA MET A 205 9.53 -13.73 14.33
C MET A 205 8.65 -12.60 14.89
N ARG A 206 7.67 -12.93 15.71
CA ARG A 206 6.77 -11.96 16.33
C ARG A 206 7.53 -10.91 17.13
N LEU A 207 8.42 -11.31 18.02
CA LEU A 207 9.18 -10.39 18.88
C LEU A 207 10.09 -9.46 18.06
N THR A 208 10.69 -9.96 16.98
CA THR A 208 11.51 -9.15 16.07
C THR A 208 10.66 -8.12 15.35
N LYS A 209 9.51 -8.52 14.79
CA LYS A 209 8.58 -7.58 14.15
C LYS A 209 8.06 -6.52 15.13
N GLN A 210 7.69 -6.94 16.35
CA GLN A 210 7.26 -6.02 17.40
C GLN A 210 8.36 -5.01 17.78
N ARG A 211 9.64 -5.41 17.74
CA ARG A 211 10.76 -4.48 17.96
C ARG A 211 10.82 -3.39 16.89
N PHE A 212 10.71 -3.75 15.59
CA PHE A 212 10.70 -2.78 14.50
C PHE A 212 9.47 -1.86 14.56
N ARG A 213 8.30 -2.43 14.84
CA ARG A 213 7.07 -1.67 15.06
C ARG A 213 7.21 -0.64 16.16
N LYS A 214 7.69 -1.07 17.35
CA LYS A 214 7.91 -0.18 18.49
C LYS A 214 8.90 0.95 18.19
N LEU A 215 9.92 0.69 17.37
CA LEU A 215 10.91 1.70 16.98
C LEU A 215 10.29 2.83 16.15
N THR A 216 9.34 2.49 15.29
CA THR A 216 8.72 3.42 14.34
C THR A 216 7.33 3.91 14.77
N GLN A 217 6.77 3.39 15.86
CA GLN A 217 5.40 3.72 16.30
C GLN A 217 5.18 5.20 16.60
N PRO A 218 6.06 5.90 17.33
CA PRO A 218 5.81 7.31 17.67
C PRO A 218 5.59 8.19 16.44
N GLY A 219 6.46 8.04 15.41
CA GLY A 219 6.29 8.79 14.17
C GLY A 219 5.12 8.30 13.32
N PHE A 220 4.74 7.02 13.42
CA PHE A 220 3.56 6.50 12.74
C PHE A 220 2.25 7.03 13.33
N ASP A 221 2.20 7.26 14.63
CA ASP A 221 1.04 7.88 15.29
C ASP A 221 0.98 9.39 15.00
N ASP A 222 2.12 10.07 15.09
CA ASP A 222 2.25 11.50 14.86
C ASP A 222 1.85 11.90 13.44
N VAL A 223 2.29 11.14 12.43
CA VAL A 223 2.00 11.43 11.02
C VAL A 223 0.50 11.41 10.68
N LEU A 224 -0.34 10.70 11.44
CA LEU A 224 -1.79 10.73 11.26
C LEU A 224 -2.37 12.12 11.54
N GLU A 225 -1.96 12.72 12.65
CA GLU A 225 -2.45 14.04 13.05
C GLU A 225 -1.92 15.13 12.10
N GLU A 226 -0.65 15.06 11.70
CA GLU A 226 -0.09 15.93 10.67
C GLU A 226 -0.84 15.80 9.34
N ALA A 227 -1.16 14.56 8.91
CA ALA A 227 -1.90 14.32 7.68
C ALA A 227 -3.32 14.89 7.74
N LYS A 228 -4.03 14.79 8.88
CA LYS A 228 -5.36 15.39 9.05
C LYS A 228 -5.31 16.91 8.88
N ILE A 229 -4.35 17.56 9.51
CA ILE A 229 -4.17 19.02 9.41
C ILE A 229 -3.88 19.42 7.95
N ALA A 230 -2.88 18.80 7.33
CA ALA A 230 -2.46 19.13 5.97
C ALA A 230 -3.55 18.84 4.92
N GLN A 231 -4.28 17.73 5.04
CA GLN A 231 -5.34 17.42 4.08
C GLN A 231 -6.58 18.31 4.26
N LYS A 232 -6.91 18.74 5.48
CA LYS A 232 -7.98 19.72 5.68
C LYS A 232 -7.63 21.05 5.00
N GLU A 233 -6.39 21.50 5.11
CA GLU A 233 -5.91 22.71 4.42
C GLU A 233 -5.96 22.53 2.90
N ALA A 234 -5.46 21.40 2.37
CA ALA A 234 -5.53 21.11 0.94
C ALA A 234 -6.97 21.09 0.42
N TYR A 235 -7.89 20.40 1.11
CA TYR A 235 -9.30 20.37 0.70
C TYR A 235 -10.00 21.73 0.84
N ALA A 236 -9.61 22.55 1.80
CA ALA A 236 -10.12 23.93 1.93
C ALA A 236 -9.66 24.83 0.78
N SER A 237 -8.51 24.57 0.16
CA SER A 237 -8.02 25.30 -1.02
C SER A 237 -8.81 25.00 -2.30
N GLY A 238 -9.48 23.85 -2.37
CA GLY A 238 -10.16 23.34 -3.57
C GLY A 238 -9.25 22.65 -4.59
N GLU A 239 -7.94 22.61 -4.36
CA GLU A 239 -6.98 21.99 -5.30
C GLU A 239 -7.24 20.50 -5.54
N PRO A 240 -7.49 19.65 -4.51
CA PRO A 240 -7.78 18.23 -4.74
C PRO A 240 -9.02 18.01 -5.59
N GLN A 241 -10.10 18.74 -5.31
CA GLN A 241 -11.37 18.62 -6.05
C GLN A 241 -11.18 18.93 -7.54
N GLU A 242 -10.45 20.02 -7.84
CA GLU A 242 -10.17 20.44 -9.21
C GLU A 242 -9.25 19.46 -9.95
N ALA A 243 -8.17 18.99 -9.29
CA ALA A 243 -7.24 18.03 -9.88
C ALA A 243 -7.91 16.67 -10.16
N ILE A 244 -8.70 16.17 -9.21
CA ILE A 244 -9.44 14.91 -9.35
C ILE A 244 -10.48 15.03 -10.46
N ARG A 245 -11.24 16.15 -10.52
CA ARG A 245 -12.22 16.40 -11.58
C ARG A 245 -11.56 16.33 -12.97
N LYS A 246 -10.45 17.06 -13.17
CA LYS A 246 -9.70 17.04 -14.44
C LYS A 246 -9.22 15.63 -14.80
N PHE A 247 -8.74 14.88 -13.82
CA PHE A 247 -8.28 13.50 -14.06
C PHE A 247 -9.44 12.59 -14.50
N LEU A 248 -10.60 12.67 -13.82
CA LEU A 248 -11.77 11.86 -14.17
C LEU A 248 -12.34 12.21 -15.54
N GLU A 249 -12.36 13.49 -15.93
CA GLU A 249 -12.75 13.96 -17.27
C GLU A 249 -11.82 13.42 -18.35
N ALA A 250 -10.50 13.53 -18.14
CA ALA A 250 -9.50 12.98 -19.08
C ALA A 250 -9.58 11.44 -19.20
N ARG A 251 -9.99 10.74 -18.13
CA ARG A 251 -10.21 9.28 -18.16
C ARG A 251 -11.45 8.91 -18.98
N LYS A 252 -12.53 9.69 -18.92
CA LYS A 252 -13.74 9.47 -19.72
C LYS A 252 -13.46 9.66 -21.21
N SER A 253 -12.80 10.76 -21.59
CA SER A 253 -12.47 11.07 -22.99
C SER A 253 -11.53 10.07 -23.69
N ARG A 254 -10.86 9.19 -22.95
CA ARG A 254 -10.00 8.11 -23.49
C ARG A 254 -10.74 6.79 -23.66
N ARG A 255 -11.96 6.67 -23.16
CA ARG A 255 -12.80 5.47 -23.28
C ARG A 255 -13.82 5.56 -24.39
N ASP A 256 -14.13 6.79 -24.82
CA ASP A 256 -14.93 7.13 -26.00
C ASP A 256 -14.03 7.21 -27.24
#